data_010867e3c041d3116b3ed6e37e5a8060
#
_entry.id   010867e3c041d3116b3ed6e37e5a8060
#
_cell.length_a   1.000
_cell.length_b   1.000
_cell.length_c   1.000
_cell.angle_alpha   90.00
_cell.angle_beta   90.00
_cell.angle_gamma   90.00
#
_symmetry.space_group_name_H-M   'P 1'
#
loop_
_entity.id
_entity.type
_entity.pdbx_description
1 polymer ?
#
loop_
_entity_poly.entity_id
_entity_poly.type
_entity_poly.pdbx_seq_one_letter_code
_entity_poly.pdbx_strand_id
1 'polypeptide(L)'
;SMTLFARNPDTGVAAWAYQMTPFDEWDYDGVNESILTTQKIGGADRKVLTHFDRNGFGYTIDRLTGEPLVAQPYDEDLNWSSGVDLDKSSPTYGRPKVLDSKSTFVQGADVNTKNICPAALGFKDQQPAAYSPQTNLFYIPVNNVCMDYEPFKVSYTPGQPYVGATLSMFPPEGKTNTGHFTIWDGAAGKIVHQHDEPFSVWSGVMTTAGGLACHGTLDGYLKCRDAKDGKELYKHRLPSGSIGNVFSYAIDGKQYIGLYSGVGGWAGIGLAAGLDKPPDGLGAVGNY
;
A
#
# COMPACT_ATOMS: atom_id res chain seq x y z
N SER A 1 10.27 8.40 10.48
CA SER A 1 10.30 7.61 9.24
C SER A 1 10.07 6.13 9.51
N MET A 2 9.49 5.45 8.58
CA MET A 2 8.98 4.08 8.70
C MET A 2 10.06 3.06 9.10
N THR A 3 9.88 2.40 10.24
CA THR A 3 10.85 1.44 10.78
C THR A 3 10.13 0.27 11.41
N LEU A 4 10.50 -0.94 11.03
CA LEU A 4 10.07 -2.18 11.67
C LEU A 4 11.03 -2.52 12.81
N PHE A 5 10.48 -2.85 13.98
CA PHE A 5 11.22 -3.30 15.14
C PHE A 5 10.75 -4.68 15.57
N ALA A 6 11.64 -5.67 15.60
CA ALA A 6 11.38 -6.89 16.33
C ALA A 6 11.88 -6.73 17.78
N ARG A 7 10.99 -6.92 18.73
CA ARG A 7 11.29 -6.74 20.16
C ARG A 7 11.00 -8.00 20.96
N ASN A 8 11.82 -8.25 21.96
CA ASN A 8 11.52 -9.25 22.98
C ASN A 8 10.30 -8.78 23.79
N PRO A 9 9.20 -9.55 23.88
CA PRO A 9 7.98 -9.13 24.55
C PRO A 9 8.15 -8.94 26.08
N ASP A 10 9.10 -9.66 26.71
CA ASP A 10 9.31 -9.60 28.15
C ASP A 10 10.21 -8.42 28.56
N THR A 11 11.20 -8.09 27.75
CA THR A 11 12.23 -7.08 28.09
C THR A 11 12.09 -5.78 27.31
N GLY A 12 11.34 -5.76 26.21
CA GLY A 12 11.24 -4.64 25.29
C GLY A 12 12.51 -4.37 24.45
N VAL A 13 13.57 -5.15 24.66
CA VAL A 13 14.82 -4.97 23.90
C VAL A 13 14.64 -5.33 22.45
N ALA A 14 15.10 -4.46 21.54
CA ALA A 14 15.08 -4.72 20.11
C ALA A 14 16.06 -5.83 19.73
N ALA A 15 15.56 -6.86 19.03
CA ALA A 15 16.40 -7.90 18.42
C ALA A 15 17.01 -7.41 17.11
N TRP A 16 16.20 -6.70 16.32
CA TRP A 16 16.61 -6.04 15.08
C TRP A 16 15.67 -4.87 14.74
N ALA A 17 16.14 -4.00 13.87
CA ALA A 17 15.34 -2.94 13.26
C ALA A 17 15.69 -2.82 11.78
N TYR A 18 14.69 -2.53 10.95
CA TYR A 18 14.85 -2.24 9.52
C TYR A 18 14.03 -1.02 9.14
N GLN A 19 14.69 -0.02 8.54
CA GLN A 19 14.07 1.23 8.12
C GLN A 19 13.94 1.27 6.60
N MET A 20 12.69 1.31 6.09
CA MET A 20 12.39 1.23 4.66
C MET A 20 12.75 2.50 3.90
N THR A 21 12.49 3.67 4.51
CA THR A 21 12.79 4.98 3.93
C THR A 21 13.58 5.81 4.94
N PRO A 22 14.94 5.64 5.03
CA PRO A 22 15.77 6.28 6.06
C PRO A 22 15.78 7.81 6.01
N PHE A 23 15.62 8.39 4.82
CA PHE A 23 15.49 9.83 4.60
C PHE A 23 14.23 10.06 3.78
N ASP A 24 13.12 10.26 4.50
CA ASP A 24 11.80 10.42 3.90
C ASP A 24 11.56 11.88 3.52
N GLU A 25 11.40 12.11 2.24
CA GLU A 25 11.18 13.43 1.63
C GLU A 25 9.76 13.55 1.05
N TRP A 26 8.95 12.47 1.12
CA TRP A 26 7.70 12.32 0.37
C TRP A 26 6.49 12.01 1.25
N ASP A 27 6.68 11.88 2.57
CA ASP A 27 5.64 11.45 3.53
C ASP A 27 5.26 9.96 3.36
N TYR A 28 6.27 9.09 3.18
CA TYR A 28 6.07 7.64 3.01
C TYR A 28 6.01 6.87 4.33
N ASP A 29 5.77 7.53 5.44
CA ASP A 29 5.55 6.87 6.72
C ASP A 29 4.09 6.39 6.85
N GLY A 30 3.91 5.12 7.12
CA GLY A 30 2.62 4.44 7.16
C GLY A 30 2.41 3.57 8.38
N VAL A 31 1.22 3.02 8.49
CA VAL A 31 0.79 2.08 9.54
C VAL A 31 0.49 0.70 8.97
N ASN A 32 1.17 0.37 7.87
CA ASN A 32 0.91 -0.84 7.09
C ASN A 32 1.23 -2.10 7.90
N GLU A 33 0.42 -3.11 7.71
CA GLU A 33 0.54 -4.40 8.39
C GLU A 33 1.78 -5.17 7.94
N SER A 34 2.15 -6.15 8.76
CA SER A 34 3.19 -7.14 8.45
C SER A 34 2.61 -8.54 8.49
N ILE A 35 2.70 -9.27 7.38
CA ILE A 35 2.13 -10.61 7.23
C ILE A 35 3.23 -11.65 7.47
N LEU A 36 3.05 -12.48 8.50
CA LEU A 36 4.03 -13.50 8.90
C LEU A 36 3.74 -14.81 8.19
N THR A 37 4.71 -15.28 7.41
CA THR A 37 4.60 -16.54 6.65
C THR A 37 5.88 -17.36 6.73
N THR A 38 5.83 -18.55 6.13
CA THR A 38 7.02 -19.31 5.75
C THR A 38 7.07 -19.36 4.24
N GLN A 39 8.16 -18.88 3.65
CA GLN A 39 8.36 -18.81 2.21
C GLN A 39 9.60 -19.60 1.79
N LYS A 40 9.55 -20.20 0.60
CA LYS A 40 10.70 -20.89 0.04
C LYS A 40 11.58 -19.92 -0.73
N ILE A 41 12.69 -19.49 -0.12
CA ILE A 41 13.63 -18.50 -0.70
C ILE A 41 15.02 -19.11 -0.78
N GLY A 42 15.63 -19.07 -1.96
CA GLY A 42 16.94 -19.68 -2.18
C GLY A 42 16.98 -21.20 -1.95
N GLY A 43 15.85 -21.88 -2.15
CA GLY A 43 15.71 -23.33 -1.96
C GLY A 43 15.44 -23.79 -0.52
N ALA A 44 15.45 -22.89 0.44
CA ALA A 44 15.20 -23.16 1.86
C ALA A 44 13.91 -22.52 2.36
N ASP A 45 13.24 -23.17 3.31
CA ASP A 45 12.10 -22.59 4.02
C ASP A 45 12.60 -21.52 5.01
N ARG A 46 12.14 -20.27 4.81
CA ARG A 46 12.50 -19.11 5.63
C ARG A 46 11.25 -18.59 6.34
N LYS A 47 11.38 -18.37 7.64
CA LYS A 47 10.37 -17.66 8.44
C LYS A 47 10.48 -16.18 8.11
N VAL A 48 9.48 -15.63 7.41
CA VAL A 48 9.54 -14.26 6.90
C VAL A 48 8.40 -13.40 7.40
N LEU A 49 8.62 -12.11 7.29
CA LEU A 49 7.65 -11.05 7.42
C LEU A 49 7.56 -10.40 6.04
N THR A 50 6.37 -10.33 5.46
CA THR A 50 6.13 -9.58 4.22
C THR A 50 5.38 -8.30 4.56
N HIS A 51 5.88 -7.17 4.07
CA HIS A 51 5.38 -5.83 4.32
C HIS A 51 5.30 -5.05 3.02
N PHE A 52 4.14 -4.45 2.77
CA PHE A 52 3.91 -3.57 1.62
C PHE A 52 3.90 -2.12 2.12
N ASP A 53 4.99 -1.41 1.86
CA ASP A 53 5.21 -0.08 2.41
C ASP A 53 4.56 1.02 1.55
N ARG A 54 4.29 2.19 2.14
CA ARG A 54 3.79 3.37 1.41
C ARG A 54 4.69 3.76 0.26
N ASN A 55 5.99 3.56 0.42
CA ASN A 55 7.01 3.87 -0.59
C ASN A 55 6.89 3.05 -1.90
N GLY A 56 5.98 2.07 -1.96
CA GLY A 56 5.70 1.28 -3.15
C GLY A 56 6.50 -0.01 -3.27
N PHE A 57 7.38 -0.31 -2.32
CA PHE A 57 8.12 -1.57 -2.28
C PHE A 57 7.44 -2.61 -1.39
N GLY A 58 7.36 -3.84 -1.90
CA GLY A 58 7.05 -5.03 -1.12
C GLY A 58 8.35 -5.63 -0.57
N TYR A 59 8.44 -5.72 0.75
CA TYR A 59 9.61 -6.26 1.45
C TYR A 59 9.29 -7.64 1.98
N THR A 60 10.15 -8.63 1.70
CA THR A 60 10.15 -9.92 2.38
C THR A 60 11.41 -10.00 3.22
N ILE A 61 11.24 -9.95 4.52
CA ILE A 61 12.31 -9.83 5.53
C ILE A 61 12.37 -11.12 6.34
N ASP A 62 13.58 -11.64 6.56
CA ASP A 62 13.78 -12.72 7.53
C ASP A 62 13.41 -12.23 8.94
N ARG A 63 12.35 -12.77 9.51
CA ARG A 63 11.85 -12.28 10.80
C ARG A 63 12.72 -12.64 12.00
N LEU A 64 13.71 -13.51 11.81
CA LEU A 64 14.67 -13.87 12.88
C LEU A 64 15.84 -12.89 12.93
N THR A 65 16.28 -12.37 11.78
CA THR A 65 17.49 -11.55 11.65
C THR A 65 17.24 -10.10 11.25
N GLY A 66 16.08 -9.80 10.67
CA GLY A 66 15.78 -8.48 10.08
C GLY A 66 16.39 -8.27 8.69
N GLU A 67 16.97 -9.32 8.10
CA GLU A 67 17.58 -9.26 6.77
C GLU A 67 16.52 -9.09 5.68
N PRO A 68 16.56 -8.03 4.84
CA PRO A 68 15.72 -7.92 3.67
C PRO A 68 16.17 -8.92 2.61
N LEU A 69 15.33 -9.92 2.34
CA LEU A 69 15.58 -10.97 1.35
C LEU A 69 15.06 -10.59 -0.03
N VAL A 70 13.96 -9.85 -0.06
CA VAL A 70 13.31 -9.32 -1.25
C VAL A 70 12.87 -7.89 -0.94
N ALA A 71 13.08 -6.99 -1.89
CA ALA A 71 12.56 -5.63 -1.87
C ALA A 71 12.34 -5.18 -3.32
N GLN A 72 11.11 -5.31 -3.79
CA GLN A 72 10.74 -5.04 -5.19
C GLN A 72 9.42 -4.25 -5.25
N PRO A 73 9.19 -3.45 -6.29
CA PRO A 73 7.93 -2.75 -6.49
C PRO A 73 6.74 -3.71 -6.52
N TYR A 74 5.65 -3.37 -5.84
CA TYR A 74 4.37 -4.08 -5.95
C TYR A 74 3.36 -3.36 -6.85
N ASP A 75 3.79 -2.26 -7.47
CA ASP A 75 3.09 -1.54 -8.53
C ASP A 75 4.08 -1.11 -9.62
N GLU A 76 3.66 -1.20 -10.89
CA GLU A 76 4.51 -0.94 -12.05
C GLU A 76 4.86 0.54 -12.24
N ASP A 77 4.06 1.46 -11.67
CA ASP A 77 4.21 2.90 -11.85
C ASP A 77 5.21 3.54 -10.87
N LEU A 78 5.86 2.75 -10.00
CA LEU A 78 6.90 3.26 -9.10
C LEU A 78 8.03 3.92 -9.87
N ASN A 79 8.36 5.20 -9.53
CA ASN A 79 9.36 5.95 -10.28
C ASN A 79 10.32 6.80 -9.46
N TRP A 80 10.17 6.86 -8.13
CA TRP A 80 11.05 7.70 -7.27
C TRP A 80 12.41 7.06 -6.97
N SER A 81 12.49 5.74 -7.14
CA SER A 81 13.69 4.95 -6.85
C SER A 81 13.91 3.91 -7.96
N SER A 82 15.18 3.63 -8.26
CA SER A 82 15.56 2.56 -9.20
C SER A 82 15.60 1.16 -8.56
N GLY A 83 15.22 1.03 -7.30
CA GLY A 83 15.20 -0.21 -6.53
C GLY A 83 15.79 -0.06 -5.14
N VAL A 84 15.84 -1.14 -4.38
CA VAL A 84 16.50 -1.21 -3.07
C VAL A 84 17.84 -1.93 -3.22
N ASP A 85 18.88 -1.40 -2.58
CA ASP A 85 20.20 -2.02 -2.60
C ASP A 85 20.23 -3.26 -1.70
N LEU A 86 20.33 -4.45 -2.29
CA LEU A 86 20.43 -5.71 -1.55
C LEU A 86 21.81 -6.34 -1.63
N ASP A 87 22.84 -5.62 -2.13
CA ASP A 87 24.23 -6.05 -2.07
C ASP A 87 24.78 -5.86 -0.65
N LYS A 88 25.00 -6.96 0.05
CA LYS A 88 25.53 -6.97 1.44
C LYS A 88 26.90 -6.32 1.60
N SER A 89 27.66 -6.19 0.52
CA SER A 89 28.96 -5.51 0.53
C SER A 89 28.85 -3.99 0.36
N SER A 90 27.67 -3.51 -0.04
CA SER A 90 27.42 -2.10 -0.29
C SER A 90 27.23 -1.31 1.02
N PRO A 91 27.79 -0.08 1.13
CA PRO A 91 27.57 0.80 2.25
C PRO A 91 26.10 1.28 2.35
N THR A 92 25.33 1.12 1.26
CA THR A 92 23.91 1.49 1.18
C THR A 92 22.99 0.26 1.23
N TYR A 93 23.50 -0.88 1.69
CA TYR A 93 22.70 -2.11 1.84
C TYR A 93 21.38 -1.86 2.57
N GLY A 94 20.29 -2.35 2.00
CA GLY A 94 18.93 -2.21 2.53
C GLY A 94 18.27 -0.85 2.24
N ARG A 95 18.90 0.05 1.51
CA ARG A 95 18.38 1.41 1.25
C ARG A 95 17.83 1.55 -0.18
N PRO A 96 16.75 2.31 -0.39
CA PRO A 96 16.30 2.70 -1.71
C PRO A 96 17.36 3.53 -2.45
N LYS A 97 17.50 3.26 -3.75
CA LYS A 97 18.36 4.01 -4.68
C LYS A 97 17.55 5.15 -5.28
N VAL A 98 17.46 6.26 -4.55
CA VAL A 98 16.66 7.43 -4.91
C VAL A 98 17.14 8.03 -6.22
N LEU A 99 16.22 8.45 -7.08
CA LEU A 99 16.52 9.19 -8.30
C LEU A 99 16.57 10.70 -7.99
N ASP A 100 17.68 11.37 -8.34
CA ASP A 100 17.87 12.80 -8.10
C ASP A 100 16.71 13.66 -8.62
N SER A 101 16.11 13.28 -9.76
CA SER A 101 14.96 13.99 -10.34
C SER A 101 13.67 13.87 -9.53
N LYS A 102 13.63 12.99 -8.53
CA LYS A 102 12.49 12.72 -7.65
C LYS A 102 12.76 13.09 -6.19
N SER A 103 13.99 13.44 -5.86
CA SER A 103 14.38 13.89 -4.54
C SER A 103 14.02 15.38 -4.37
N THR A 104 13.13 15.68 -3.44
CA THR A 104 12.77 17.07 -3.12
C THR A 104 13.94 17.83 -2.48
N PHE A 105 14.80 17.09 -1.75
CA PHE A 105 16.02 17.64 -1.16
C PHE A 105 17.05 18.05 -2.24
N VAL A 106 17.26 17.20 -3.25
CA VAL A 106 18.21 17.51 -4.35
C VAL A 106 17.69 18.63 -5.24
N GLN A 107 16.38 18.65 -5.52
CA GLN A 107 15.76 19.71 -6.31
C GLN A 107 15.75 21.06 -5.58
N GLY A 108 15.63 21.04 -4.26
CA GLY A 108 15.73 22.24 -3.40
C GLY A 108 14.38 22.73 -2.85
N ALA A 109 14.48 23.62 -1.85
CA ALA A 109 13.30 24.26 -1.27
C ALA A 109 12.62 25.19 -2.29
N ASP A 110 11.30 25.29 -2.21
CA ASP A 110 10.45 26.10 -3.11
C ASP A 110 10.56 25.67 -4.60
N VAL A 111 11.01 24.41 -4.84
CA VAL A 111 11.03 23.79 -6.17
C VAL A 111 9.97 22.69 -6.24
N ASN A 112 9.06 22.82 -7.19
CA ASN A 112 8.01 21.84 -7.42
C ASN A 112 8.56 20.61 -8.16
N THR A 113 8.93 19.56 -7.41
CA THR A 113 9.38 18.27 -7.95
C THR A 113 8.23 17.53 -8.57
N LYS A 114 8.38 17.12 -9.84
CA LYS A 114 7.29 16.67 -10.69
C LYS A 114 7.16 15.14 -10.79
N ASN A 115 5.88 14.71 -10.89
CA ASN A 115 5.51 13.35 -11.27
C ASN A 115 6.22 12.29 -10.41
N ILE A 116 6.05 12.35 -9.09
CA ILE A 116 6.57 11.37 -8.13
C ILE A 116 5.50 10.31 -7.92
N CYS A 117 5.83 9.04 -8.14
CA CYS A 117 4.94 7.89 -7.91
C CYS A 117 5.61 6.89 -6.94
N PRO A 118 4.95 6.53 -5.85
CA PRO A 118 3.61 6.95 -5.41
C PRO A 118 3.53 8.41 -4.93
N ALA A 119 2.30 8.91 -4.78
CA ALA A 119 2.02 10.13 -4.05
C ALA A 119 2.25 9.94 -2.54
N ALA A 120 2.15 11.02 -1.75
CA ALA A 120 2.26 10.99 -0.28
C ALA A 120 1.30 10.00 0.41
N LEU A 121 0.16 9.69 -0.21
CA LEU A 121 -0.75 8.64 0.25
C LEU A 121 -0.14 7.23 0.19
N GLY A 122 0.96 7.06 -0.55
CA GLY A 122 1.56 5.77 -0.84
C GLY A 122 0.75 4.96 -1.85
N PHE A 123 1.37 3.94 -2.46
CA PHE A 123 0.60 2.94 -3.20
C PHE A 123 -0.27 2.07 -2.29
N LYS A 124 0.02 2.04 -1.00
CA LYS A 124 -0.80 1.43 0.04
C LYS A 124 -0.58 2.16 1.35
N ASP A 125 -1.66 2.32 2.13
CA ASP A 125 -1.62 2.86 3.48
C ASP A 125 -2.26 1.86 4.47
N GLN A 126 -3.23 2.27 5.25
CA GLN A 126 -3.88 1.49 6.30
C GLN A 126 -4.68 0.27 5.83
N GLN A 127 -5.13 0.26 4.57
CA GLN A 127 -5.90 -0.86 4.02
C GLN A 127 -5.05 -2.13 3.96
N PRO A 128 -5.42 -3.23 4.68
CA PRO A 128 -4.57 -4.40 4.74
C PRO A 128 -4.58 -5.22 3.45
N ALA A 129 -3.40 -5.73 3.09
CA ALA A 129 -3.25 -6.81 2.13
C ALA A 129 -3.66 -8.15 2.77
N ALA A 130 -3.86 -9.17 1.95
CA ALA A 130 -4.15 -10.52 2.40
C ALA A 130 -3.15 -11.53 1.83
N TYR A 131 -3.04 -12.68 2.48
CA TYR A 131 -2.25 -13.82 2.02
C TYR A 131 -3.12 -15.06 1.91
N SER A 132 -2.95 -15.84 0.86
CA SER A 132 -3.59 -17.14 0.73
C SER A 132 -2.55 -18.27 0.80
N PRO A 133 -2.63 -19.17 1.77
CA PRO A 133 -1.74 -20.32 1.85
C PRO A 133 -1.95 -21.35 0.72
N GLN A 134 -3.11 -21.34 0.05
CA GLN A 134 -3.38 -22.24 -1.08
C GLN A 134 -2.64 -21.83 -2.34
N THR A 135 -2.49 -20.53 -2.58
CA THR A 135 -1.78 -20.00 -3.75
C THR A 135 -0.36 -19.59 -3.44
N ASN A 136 -0.05 -19.40 -2.15
CA ASN A 136 1.20 -18.80 -1.66
C ASN A 136 1.42 -17.37 -2.19
N LEU A 137 0.34 -16.63 -2.48
CA LEU A 137 0.37 -15.28 -3.04
C LEU A 137 -0.24 -14.26 -2.08
N PHE A 138 0.17 -13.01 -2.27
CA PHE A 138 -0.35 -11.85 -1.57
C PHE A 138 -1.27 -11.05 -2.50
N TYR A 139 -2.31 -10.43 -1.92
CA TYR A 139 -3.33 -9.65 -2.61
C TYR A 139 -3.36 -8.26 -2.03
N ILE A 140 -3.01 -7.28 -2.84
CA ILE A 140 -2.66 -5.93 -2.39
C ILE A 140 -3.68 -4.94 -2.97
N PRO A 141 -4.38 -4.18 -2.10
CA PRO A 141 -5.18 -3.04 -2.54
C PRO A 141 -4.24 -1.86 -2.78
N VAL A 142 -4.27 -1.28 -3.98
CA VAL A 142 -3.30 -0.26 -4.40
C VAL A 142 -3.98 1.06 -4.75
N ASN A 143 -3.38 2.15 -4.28
CA ASN A 143 -3.70 3.53 -4.65
C ASN A 143 -2.71 3.97 -5.73
N ASN A 144 -3.09 3.82 -7.00
CA ASN A 144 -2.22 4.15 -8.12
C ASN A 144 -2.26 5.66 -8.43
N VAL A 145 -1.61 6.45 -7.56
CA VAL A 145 -1.62 7.90 -7.59
C VAL A 145 -0.21 8.44 -7.52
N CYS A 146 0.07 9.44 -8.36
CA CYS A 146 1.32 10.20 -8.36
C CYS A 146 1.09 11.61 -7.84
N MET A 147 2.16 12.37 -7.61
CA MET A 147 2.10 13.74 -7.12
C MET A 147 3.17 14.63 -7.72
N ASP A 148 2.88 15.93 -7.73
CA ASP A 148 3.87 16.99 -7.70
C ASP A 148 4.03 17.45 -6.26
N TYR A 149 5.26 17.73 -5.84
CA TYR A 149 5.58 18.05 -4.45
C TYR A 149 6.52 19.24 -4.37
N GLU A 150 6.09 20.31 -3.68
CA GLU A 150 6.87 21.53 -3.48
C GLU A 150 7.06 21.77 -1.99
N PRO A 151 8.25 21.49 -1.41
CA PRO A 151 8.54 21.74 -0.02
C PRO A 151 8.77 23.22 0.22
N PHE A 152 8.31 23.73 1.36
CA PHE A 152 8.55 25.11 1.79
C PHE A 152 8.81 25.18 3.29
N LYS A 153 9.47 26.28 3.70
CA LYS A 153 9.76 26.54 5.12
C LYS A 153 8.49 26.88 5.87
N VAL A 154 8.23 26.16 6.96
CA VAL A 154 7.11 26.44 7.86
C VAL A 154 7.61 26.77 9.26
N SER A 155 6.75 27.45 10.03
CA SER A 155 6.92 27.69 11.47
C SER A 155 5.76 27.04 12.23
N TYR A 156 6.07 26.42 13.35
CA TYR A 156 5.05 25.85 14.21
C TYR A 156 4.12 26.91 14.77
N THR A 157 2.81 26.71 14.61
CA THR A 157 1.76 27.52 15.24
C THR A 157 0.81 26.57 15.97
N PRO A 158 0.62 26.71 17.30
CA PRO A 158 -0.27 25.85 18.06
C PRO A 158 -1.69 25.83 17.49
N GLY A 159 -2.27 24.63 17.33
CA GLY A 159 -3.63 24.44 16.82
C GLY A 159 -3.79 24.58 15.30
N GLN A 160 -2.72 24.80 14.56
CA GLN A 160 -2.71 24.80 13.09
C GLN A 160 -2.04 23.54 12.55
N PRO A 161 -2.48 23.04 11.37
CA PRO A 161 -1.75 21.98 10.68
C PRO A 161 -0.30 22.39 10.44
N TYR A 162 0.63 21.46 10.74
CA TYR A 162 2.06 21.65 10.49
C TYR A 162 2.46 20.85 9.24
N VAL A 163 2.20 21.43 8.06
CA VAL A 163 2.49 20.84 6.76
C VAL A 163 3.47 21.72 6.02
N GLY A 164 4.62 21.16 5.65
CA GLY A 164 5.73 21.89 5.02
C GLY A 164 5.80 21.71 3.50
N ALA A 165 4.69 21.40 2.85
CA ALA A 165 4.65 21.21 1.41
C ALA A 165 3.29 21.55 0.81
N THR A 166 3.30 22.00 -0.44
CA THR A 166 2.16 21.98 -1.34
C THR A 166 2.29 20.77 -2.25
N LEU A 167 1.22 20.02 -2.39
CA LEU A 167 1.20 18.87 -3.30
C LEU A 167 -0.09 18.84 -4.12
N SER A 168 0.01 18.32 -5.34
CA SER A 168 -1.11 17.98 -6.20
C SER A 168 -1.02 16.49 -6.53
N MET A 169 -2.17 15.82 -6.59
CA MET A 169 -2.26 14.37 -6.82
C MET A 169 -3.04 14.10 -8.09
N PHE A 170 -2.61 13.10 -8.85
CA PHE A 170 -3.18 12.74 -10.16
C PHE A 170 -2.86 11.28 -10.49
N PRO A 171 -3.61 10.63 -11.42
CA PRO A 171 -3.26 9.31 -11.91
C PRO A 171 -1.91 9.35 -12.64
N PRO A 172 -1.18 8.21 -12.74
CA PRO A 172 0.05 8.13 -13.52
C PRO A 172 -0.16 8.59 -14.97
N GLU A 173 0.91 9.08 -15.58
CA GLU A 173 0.88 9.60 -16.95
C GLU A 173 0.30 8.56 -17.94
N GLY A 174 -0.70 8.99 -18.71
CA GLY A 174 -1.38 8.15 -19.70
C GLY A 174 -2.43 7.20 -19.10
N LYS A 175 -2.63 7.19 -17.78
CA LYS A 175 -3.65 6.39 -17.10
C LYS A 175 -4.84 7.27 -16.65
N THR A 176 -5.99 6.64 -16.51
CA THR A 176 -7.23 7.27 -16.00
C THR A 176 -7.73 6.61 -14.72
N ASN A 177 -7.21 5.43 -14.41
CA ASN A 177 -7.48 4.71 -13.17
C ASN A 177 -6.52 5.17 -12.07
N THR A 178 -7.03 5.20 -10.84
CA THR A 178 -6.28 5.55 -9.63
C THR A 178 -6.13 4.39 -8.66
N GLY A 179 -6.47 3.18 -9.09
CA GLY A 179 -6.34 1.99 -8.28
C GLY A 179 -5.92 0.76 -9.05
N HIS A 180 -5.28 -0.17 -8.32
CA HIS A 180 -5.02 -1.52 -8.79
C HIS A 180 -5.40 -2.56 -7.72
N PHE A 181 -5.71 -3.75 -8.18
CA PHE A 181 -5.72 -4.97 -7.37
C PHE A 181 -4.54 -5.82 -7.84
N THR A 182 -3.50 -5.87 -7.02
CA THR A 182 -2.23 -6.54 -7.36
C THR A 182 -2.13 -7.89 -6.67
N ILE A 183 -1.76 -8.92 -7.42
CA ILE A 183 -1.40 -10.26 -6.92
C ILE A 183 0.12 -10.40 -7.01
N TRP A 184 0.76 -10.66 -5.88
CA TRP A 184 2.21 -10.58 -5.74
C TRP A 184 2.81 -11.85 -5.12
N ASP A 185 3.94 -12.29 -5.67
CA ASP A 185 4.73 -13.41 -5.16
C ASP A 185 5.81 -12.89 -4.20
N GLY A 186 5.66 -13.18 -2.91
CA GLY A 186 6.56 -12.69 -1.87
C GLY A 186 7.95 -13.32 -1.88
N ALA A 187 8.10 -14.52 -2.43
CA ALA A 187 9.38 -15.21 -2.54
C ALA A 187 10.18 -14.74 -3.75
N ALA A 188 9.49 -14.55 -4.87
CA ALA A 188 10.10 -14.10 -6.12
C ALA A 188 10.23 -12.57 -6.21
N GLY A 189 9.46 -11.82 -5.42
CA GLY A 189 9.44 -10.35 -5.46
C GLY A 189 8.89 -9.83 -6.78
N LYS A 190 7.74 -10.35 -7.23
CA LYS A 190 7.19 -9.94 -8.52
C LYS A 190 5.67 -9.86 -8.52
N ILE A 191 5.15 -8.96 -9.33
CA ILE A 191 3.74 -8.91 -9.70
C ILE A 191 3.43 -10.15 -10.56
N VAL A 192 2.45 -10.94 -10.12
CA VAL A 192 1.95 -12.11 -10.88
C VAL A 192 0.80 -11.67 -11.78
N HIS A 193 -0.14 -10.90 -11.22
CA HIS A 193 -1.24 -10.28 -11.94
C HIS A 193 -1.51 -8.89 -11.35
N GLN A 194 -1.91 -7.95 -12.18
CA GLN A 194 -2.39 -6.64 -11.79
C GLN A 194 -3.65 -6.31 -12.57
N HIS A 195 -4.68 -5.85 -11.88
CA HIS A 195 -5.97 -5.51 -12.46
C HIS A 195 -6.30 -4.07 -12.12
N ASP A 196 -6.66 -3.29 -13.12
CA ASP A 196 -7.09 -1.91 -12.95
C ASP A 196 -8.37 -1.84 -12.13
N GLU A 197 -8.41 -0.89 -11.20
CA GLU A 197 -9.61 -0.42 -10.53
C GLU A 197 -9.81 1.06 -10.88
N PRO A 198 -11.03 1.49 -11.21
CA PRO A 198 -11.28 2.86 -11.65
C PRO A 198 -10.80 3.91 -10.63
N PHE A 199 -10.91 3.57 -9.34
CA PHE A 199 -10.57 4.44 -8.21
C PHE A 199 -9.59 3.76 -7.28
N SER A 200 -8.90 4.57 -6.47
CA SER A 200 -8.02 4.11 -5.39
C SER A 200 -8.70 3.05 -4.53
N VAL A 201 -7.98 1.98 -4.18
CA VAL A 201 -8.54 0.87 -3.41
C VAL A 201 -8.19 1.05 -1.94
N TRP A 202 -9.12 1.63 -1.18
CA TRP A 202 -8.97 1.92 0.24
C TRP A 202 -9.54 0.84 1.17
N SER A 203 -10.22 -0.16 0.63
CA SER A 203 -10.70 -1.32 1.39
C SER A 203 -9.63 -2.38 1.49
N GLY A 204 -9.46 -2.95 2.68
CA GLY A 204 -8.61 -4.12 2.85
C GLY A 204 -9.13 -5.35 2.11
N VAL A 205 -8.22 -6.25 1.78
CA VAL A 205 -8.53 -7.52 1.09
C VAL A 205 -8.73 -8.64 2.10
N MET A 206 -9.70 -9.51 1.85
CA MET A 206 -9.91 -10.77 2.56
C MET A 206 -9.77 -11.94 1.58
N THR A 207 -9.02 -12.97 1.97
CA THR A 207 -8.97 -14.25 1.24
C THR A 207 -9.80 -15.32 1.95
N THR A 208 -10.29 -16.29 1.17
CA THR A 208 -11.06 -17.42 1.68
C THR A 208 -10.42 -18.75 1.32
N ALA A 209 -10.70 -19.78 2.12
CA ALA A 209 -10.29 -21.15 1.79
C ALA A 209 -10.94 -21.69 0.50
N GLY A 210 -12.05 -21.07 0.06
CA GLY A 210 -12.70 -21.36 -1.21
C GLY A 210 -12.02 -20.75 -2.45
N GLY A 211 -10.86 -20.10 -2.28
CA GLY A 211 -10.09 -19.53 -3.39
C GLY A 211 -10.58 -18.17 -3.88
N LEU A 212 -11.22 -17.38 -3.00
CA LEU A 212 -11.63 -16.02 -3.31
C LEU A 212 -10.70 -15.00 -2.64
N ALA A 213 -10.50 -13.86 -3.30
CA ALA A 213 -9.94 -12.63 -2.74
C ALA A 213 -10.96 -11.49 -2.94
N CYS A 214 -11.45 -10.92 -1.83
CA CYS A 214 -12.54 -9.95 -1.84
C CYS A 214 -12.10 -8.61 -1.28
N HIS A 215 -12.59 -7.49 -1.89
CA HIS A 215 -12.37 -6.12 -1.45
C HIS A 215 -13.57 -5.24 -1.76
N GLY A 216 -13.70 -4.11 -1.07
CA GLY A 216 -14.64 -3.06 -1.39
C GLY A 216 -14.05 -2.03 -2.34
N THR A 217 -14.89 -1.26 -3.02
CA THR A 217 -14.46 -0.21 -3.96
C THR A 217 -15.10 1.14 -3.64
N LEU A 218 -14.45 2.24 -4.03
CA LEU A 218 -14.99 3.59 -3.83
C LEU A 218 -16.24 3.85 -4.67
N ASP A 219 -16.37 3.19 -5.82
CA ASP A 219 -17.58 3.25 -6.65
C ASP A 219 -18.72 2.36 -6.15
N GLY A 220 -18.61 1.82 -4.92
CA GLY A 220 -19.69 1.16 -4.20
C GLY A 220 -19.96 -0.28 -4.61
N TYR A 221 -18.92 -1.09 -4.68
CA TYR A 221 -19.07 -2.53 -4.88
C TYR A 221 -18.26 -3.34 -3.87
N LEU A 222 -18.81 -4.46 -3.48
CA LEU A 222 -18.04 -5.61 -3.01
C LEU A 222 -17.67 -6.43 -4.23
N LYS A 223 -16.39 -6.63 -4.50
CA LYS A 223 -15.87 -7.49 -5.55
C LYS A 223 -15.16 -8.69 -4.93
N CYS A 224 -15.41 -9.89 -5.46
CA CYS A 224 -14.62 -11.08 -5.15
C CYS A 224 -14.01 -11.65 -6.43
N ARG A 225 -12.73 -11.89 -6.38
CA ARG A 225 -11.90 -12.34 -7.50
C ARG A 225 -11.37 -13.74 -7.26
N ASP A 226 -11.09 -14.49 -8.32
CA ASP A 226 -10.35 -15.75 -8.22
C ASP A 226 -8.95 -15.47 -7.64
N ALA A 227 -8.58 -16.20 -6.61
CA ALA A 227 -7.29 -16.05 -5.94
C ALA A 227 -6.09 -16.47 -6.81
N LYS A 228 -6.30 -17.19 -7.92
CA LYS A 228 -5.21 -17.65 -8.79
C LYS A 228 -4.79 -16.61 -9.82
N ASP A 229 -5.76 -15.96 -10.46
CA ASP A 229 -5.52 -15.06 -11.59
C ASP A 229 -6.17 -13.67 -11.46
N GLY A 230 -6.95 -13.44 -10.39
CA GLY A 230 -7.62 -12.17 -10.12
C GLY A 230 -8.85 -11.90 -10.96
N LYS A 231 -9.34 -12.89 -11.72
CA LYS A 231 -10.59 -12.74 -12.50
C LYS A 231 -11.76 -12.43 -11.59
N GLU A 232 -12.54 -11.37 -11.92
CA GLU A 232 -13.76 -11.04 -11.18
C GLU A 232 -14.80 -12.17 -11.32
N LEU A 233 -15.18 -12.76 -10.19
CA LEU A 233 -16.16 -13.85 -10.10
C LEU A 233 -17.50 -13.38 -9.53
N TYR A 234 -17.47 -12.35 -8.69
CA TYR A 234 -18.66 -11.83 -8.02
C TYR A 234 -18.53 -10.33 -7.82
N LYS A 235 -19.66 -9.62 -8.01
CA LYS A 235 -19.78 -8.18 -7.79
C LYS A 235 -21.15 -7.87 -7.21
N HIS A 236 -21.19 -7.13 -6.10
CA HIS A 236 -22.43 -6.74 -5.43
C HIS A 236 -22.43 -5.24 -5.15
N ARG A 237 -23.54 -4.58 -5.49
CA ARG A 237 -23.70 -3.15 -5.26
C ARG A 237 -23.91 -2.86 -3.79
N LEU A 238 -23.17 -1.90 -3.26
CA LEU A 238 -23.26 -1.37 -1.91
C LEU A 238 -24.05 -0.06 -1.91
N PRO A 239 -24.59 0.36 -0.74
CA PRO A 239 -25.25 1.66 -0.62
C PRO A 239 -24.34 2.87 -0.83
N SER A 240 -23.04 2.72 -0.59
CA SER A 240 -22.03 3.76 -0.74
C SER A 240 -20.70 3.13 -1.17
N GLY A 241 -19.68 3.94 -1.45
CA GLY A 241 -18.30 3.49 -1.51
C GLY A 241 -17.87 2.80 -0.22
N SER A 242 -16.76 2.06 -0.27
CA SER A 242 -16.25 1.34 0.90
C SER A 242 -14.75 1.54 1.05
N ILE A 243 -14.36 1.96 2.25
CA ILE A 243 -12.99 1.92 2.77
C ILE A 243 -12.87 0.88 3.90
N GLY A 244 -14.00 0.28 4.29
CA GLY A 244 -14.05 -0.75 5.31
C GLY A 244 -13.40 -2.05 4.86
N ASN A 245 -12.73 -2.72 5.79
CA ASN A 245 -12.13 -4.03 5.51
C ASN A 245 -13.22 -5.09 5.37
N VAL A 246 -13.03 -5.98 4.40
CA VAL A 246 -13.88 -7.16 4.23
C VAL A 246 -13.48 -8.21 5.26
N PHE A 247 -14.47 -8.83 5.90
CA PHE A 247 -14.27 -9.91 6.87
C PHE A 247 -15.30 -11.03 6.66
N SER A 248 -15.01 -12.19 7.22
CA SER A 248 -15.90 -13.34 7.15
C SER A 248 -16.10 -13.98 8.52
N TYR A 249 -17.31 -14.48 8.75
CA TYR A 249 -17.67 -15.25 9.94
C TYR A 249 -18.67 -16.35 9.57
N ALA A 250 -18.89 -17.29 10.47
CA ALA A 250 -19.87 -18.35 10.27
C ALA A 250 -20.83 -18.44 11.47
N ILE A 251 -22.11 -18.69 11.17
CA ILE A 251 -23.15 -18.98 12.15
C ILE A 251 -23.89 -20.25 11.67
N ASP A 252 -23.99 -21.24 12.51
CA ASP A 252 -24.68 -22.52 12.23
C ASP A 252 -24.23 -23.17 10.91
N GLY A 253 -22.92 -23.14 10.63
CA GLY A 253 -22.33 -23.70 9.42
C GLY A 253 -22.52 -22.87 8.14
N LYS A 254 -23.21 -21.74 8.20
CA LYS A 254 -23.38 -20.82 7.09
C LYS A 254 -22.36 -19.69 7.18
N GLN A 255 -21.59 -19.49 6.10
CA GLN A 255 -20.63 -18.40 5.97
C GLN A 255 -21.32 -17.09 5.60
N TYR A 256 -20.87 -16.01 6.23
CA TYR A 256 -21.26 -14.64 5.93
C TYR A 256 -20.02 -13.83 5.60
N ILE A 257 -20.16 -12.87 4.68
CA ILE A 257 -19.19 -11.84 4.38
C ILE A 257 -19.75 -10.51 4.83
N GLY A 258 -18.98 -9.75 5.59
CA GLY A 258 -19.35 -8.42 6.07
C GLY A 258 -18.29 -7.39 5.67
N LEU A 259 -18.76 -6.15 5.51
CA LEU A 259 -17.90 -4.97 5.35
C LEU A 259 -18.67 -3.72 5.77
N TYR A 260 -17.94 -2.66 6.08
CA TYR A 260 -18.54 -1.34 6.28
C TYR A 260 -18.64 -0.62 4.94
N SER A 261 -19.84 -0.14 4.59
CA SER A 261 -20.09 0.70 3.43
C SER A 261 -20.13 2.16 3.88
N GLY A 262 -19.21 2.96 3.39
CA GLY A 262 -19.03 4.36 3.73
C GLY A 262 -17.63 4.82 3.33
N VAL A 263 -17.45 6.13 3.14
CA VAL A 263 -16.20 6.76 2.78
C VAL A 263 -15.89 7.88 3.77
N GLY A 264 -14.62 7.99 4.16
CA GLY A 264 -14.13 9.01 5.09
C GLY A 264 -12.60 8.99 5.15
N GLY A 265 -12.02 9.61 6.19
CA GLY A 265 -10.56 9.65 6.39
C GLY A 265 -9.82 10.21 5.17
N TRP A 266 -8.66 9.68 4.87
CA TRP A 266 -7.83 10.10 3.75
C TRP A 266 -8.51 9.93 2.38
N ALA A 267 -9.27 8.85 2.18
CA ALA A 267 -10.06 8.68 0.96
C ALA A 267 -11.09 9.80 0.79
N GLY A 268 -11.73 10.23 1.87
CA GLY A 268 -12.67 11.35 1.84
C GLY A 268 -11.99 12.68 1.47
N ILE A 269 -10.78 12.91 1.93
CA ILE A 269 -9.98 14.09 1.57
C ILE A 269 -9.62 14.06 0.08
N GLY A 270 -9.17 12.92 -0.45
CA GLY A 270 -8.88 12.74 -1.88
C GLY A 270 -10.11 13.02 -2.75
N LEU A 271 -11.28 12.52 -2.35
CA LEU A 271 -12.55 12.78 -3.03
C LEU A 271 -12.93 14.27 -2.98
N ALA A 272 -12.78 14.92 -1.84
CA ALA A 272 -13.05 16.36 -1.68
C ALA A 272 -12.12 17.21 -2.55
N ALA A 273 -10.86 16.78 -2.71
CA ALA A 273 -9.88 17.40 -3.60
C ALA A 273 -10.11 17.08 -5.10
N GLY A 274 -11.06 16.17 -5.42
CA GLY A 274 -11.42 15.82 -6.78
C GLY A 274 -10.54 14.73 -7.40
N LEU A 275 -9.73 14.02 -6.59
CA LEU A 275 -8.85 12.95 -7.05
C LEU A 275 -9.65 11.74 -7.57
N ASP A 276 -10.57 11.25 -6.75
CA ASP A 276 -11.43 10.10 -7.07
C ASP A 276 -12.89 10.56 -7.03
N LYS A 277 -13.48 10.91 -8.16
CA LYS A 277 -14.90 11.26 -8.22
C LYS A 277 -15.74 10.02 -8.51
N PRO A 278 -16.42 9.43 -7.51
CA PRO A 278 -17.36 8.38 -7.80
C PRO A 278 -18.48 8.89 -8.70
N PRO A 279 -19.11 8.02 -9.52
CA PRO A 279 -20.23 8.39 -10.37
C PRO A 279 -21.34 9.08 -9.57
N ASP A 280 -22.02 10.05 -10.18
CA ASP A 280 -23.19 10.70 -9.61
C ASP A 280 -24.23 9.67 -9.17
N GLY A 281 -24.74 9.78 -7.96
CA GLY A 281 -25.73 8.86 -7.37
C GLY A 281 -25.19 7.84 -6.36
N LEU A 282 -23.90 7.73 -6.13
CA LEU A 282 -23.36 7.21 -4.90
C LEU A 282 -23.62 8.27 -3.85
N GLY A 283 -24.59 8.03 -2.97
CA GLY A 283 -25.08 8.96 -1.97
C GLY A 283 -23.97 9.82 -1.39
N ALA A 284 -24.24 11.11 -1.26
CA ALA A 284 -23.26 12.14 -0.97
C ALA A 284 -22.19 11.63 -0.01
N VAL A 285 -21.03 11.37 -0.56
CA VAL A 285 -19.81 11.23 0.21
C VAL A 285 -19.66 12.54 0.93
N GLY A 286 -19.93 12.58 2.21
CA GLY A 286 -19.68 13.79 2.96
C GLY A 286 -20.79 14.36 3.82
N ASN A 287 -21.75 13.59 4.22
CA ASN A 287 -22.59 13.95 5.34
C ASN A 287 -22.26 13.09 6.57
N TYR A 288 -21.01 13.15 7.00
CA TYR A 288 -20.62 12.59 8.30
C TYR A 288 -19.66 13.53 9.00
#